data_95c892dbae8926681c5628d134c2b33d
#
_entry.id   95c892dbae8926681c5628d134c2b33d
#
_cell.length_a   1.000
_cell.length_b   1.000
_cell.length_c   1.000
_cell.angle_alpha   90.00
_cell.angle_beta   90.00
_cell.angle_gamma   90.00
#
_symmetry.space_group_name_H-M   'P 1'
#
loop_
_entity.id
_entity.type
_entity.pdbx_description
1 polymer ?
#
loop_
_entity_poly.entity_id
_entity_poly.type
_entity_poly.pdbx_seq_one_letter_code
_entity_poly.pdbx_strand_id
1 'polypeptide(L)'
;MGYLKDISADKEANYNTFSVVWGWDLTVWASDLIYMIVLFGFYFSGWISGFNWVLFFTAVFLAFIAQCNAHFQKVKTEEHAAFAIACSIRFFIICCFMIIYAFMPALWVILGVGAIIFEYTLYKRPENLKL
;
A
#
# COMPACT_ATOMS: atom_id res chain seq x y z
N MET A 1 2.00 7.08 -0.17
CA MET A 1 3.22 6.39 0.35
C MET A 1 4.35 6.27 -0.67
N GLY A 2 4.11 5.83 -1.93
CA GLY A 2 5.19 5.63 -2.92
C GLY A 2 6.16 6.82 -3.09
N TYR A 3 5.65 8.02 -3.07
CA TYR A 3 6.45 9.26 -3.19
C TYR A 3 7.45 9.52 -2.04
N LEU A 4 7.33 8.81 -0.90
CA LEU A 4 8.29 8.97 0.19
C LEU A 4 9.67 8.37 -0.13
N LYS A 5 9.74 7.48 -1.11
CA LYS A 5 10.99 6.82 -1.51
C LYS A 5 11.86 7.70 -2.42
N ASP A 6 11.25 8.62 -3.15
CA ASP A 6 11.90 9.34 -4.23
C ASP A 6 12.06 10.84 -3.93
N ILE A 7 11.93 11.26 -2.65
CA ILE A 7 11.97 12.68 -2.27
C ILE A 7 13.28 13.35 -2.67
N SER A 8 14.43 12.70 -2.47
CA SER A 8 15.73 13.26 -2.83
C SER A 8 15.91 13.33 -4.35
N ALA A 9 15.58 12.24 -5.05
CA ALA A 9 15.65 12.18 -6.51
C ALA A 9 14.71 13.19 -7.18
N ASP A 10 13.50 13.35 -6.66
CA ASP A 10 12.52 14.31 -7.14
C ASP A 10 13.00 15.76 -6.92
N LYS A 11 13.62 16.04 -5.77
CA LYS A 11 14.24 17.35 -5.50
C LYS A 11 15.38 17.67 -6.46
N GLU A 12 16.28 16.72 -6.71
CA GLU A 12 17.40 16.88 -7.65
C GLU A 12 16.90 17.09 -9.09
N ALA A 13 15.82 16.41 -9.46
CA ALA A 13 15.17 16.56 -10.78
C ALA A 13 14.25 17.79 -10.89
N ASN A 14 14.11 18.61 -9.84
CA ASN A 14 13.19 19.75 -9.75
C ASN A 14 11.71 19.35 -9.95
N TYR A 15 11.33 18.14 -9.58
CA TYR A 15 9.93 17.73 -9.58
C TYR A 15 9.21 18.20 -8.32
N ASN A 16 8.09 18.89 -8.49
CA ASN A 16 7.22 19.34 -7.41
C ASN A 16 6.20 18.25 -7.04
N THR A 17 6.69 17.09 -6.59
CA THR A 17 5.80 16.04 -6.08
C THR A 17 5.21 16.42 -4.73
N PHE A 18 4.11 15.79 -4.34
CA PHE A 18 3.41 16.11 -3.09
C PHE A 18 4.35 16.02 -1.87
N SER A 19 5.17 14.98 -1.81
CA SER A 19 6.11 14.78 -0.69
C SER A 19 7.28 15.77 -0.68
N VAL A 20 7.70 16.27 -1.85
CA VAL A 20 8.72 17.32 -1.97
C VAL A 20 8.19 18.67 -1.46
N VAL A 21 6.95 19.00 -1.84
CA VAL A 21 6.33 20.30 -1.50
C VAL A 21 5.86 20.33 -0.05
N TRP A 22 5.20 19.27 0.41
CA TRP A 22 4.48 19.22 1.70
C TRP A 22 5.20 18.42 2.78
N GLY A 23 6.28 17.71 2.41
CA GLY A 23 7.09 16.94 3.34
C GLY A 23 6.48 15.60 3.77
N TRP A 24 7.25 14.90 4.61
CA TRP A 24 6.93 13.56 5.09
C TRP A 24 5.58 13.48 5.82
N ASP A 25 5.42 14.31 6.85
CA ASP A 25 4.28 14.20 7.76
C ASP A 25 2.95 14.41 7.05
N LEU A 26 2.86 15.45 6.20
CA LEU A 26 1.62 15.71 5.48
C LEU A 26 1.34 14.63 4.44
N THR A 27 2.39 14.05 3.83
CA THR A 27 2.24 12.91 2.90
C THR A 27 1.69 11.67 3.62
N VAL A 28 2.14 11.39 4.85
CA VAL A 28 1.62 10.30 5.66
C VAL A 28 0.17 10.56 6.04
N TRP A 29 -0.19 11.76 6.53
CA TRP A 29 -1.58 12.13 6.84
C TRP A 29 -2.50 12.05 5.62
N ALA A 30 -2.03 12.48 4.46
CA ALA A 30 -2.80 12.33 3.21
C ALA A 30 -3.04 10.85 2.87
N SER A 31 -2.06 9.99 3.12
CA SER A 31 -2.21 8.55 2.95
C SER A 31 -3.21 7.96 3.93
N ASP A 32 -3.23 8.41 5.21
CA ASP A 32 -4.24 7.99 6.19
C ASP A 32 -5.64 8.28 5.68
N LEU A 33 -5.86 9.49 5.17
CA LEU A 33 -7.16 9.88 4.62
C LEU A 33 -7.57 8.97 3.45
N ILE A 34 -6.64 8.65 2.55
CA ILE A 34 -6.90 7.76 1.41
C ILE A 34 -7.26 6.35 1.89
N TYR A 35 -6.52 5.78 2.85
CA TYR A 35 -6.84 4.47 3.41
C TYR A 35 -8.23 4.45 4.05
N MET A 36 -8.57 5.48 4.83
CA MET A 36 -9.88 5.61 5.45
C MET A 36 -10.99 5.67 4.40
N ILE A 37 -10.84 6.50 3.37
CA ILE A 37 -11.82 6.60 2.27
C ILE A 37 -12.02 5.24 1.59
N VAL A 38 -10.93 4.55 1.27
CA VAL A 38 -10.99 3.24 0.60
C VAL A 38 -11.66 2.20 1.49
N LEU A 39 -11.26 2.08 2.75
CA LEU A 39 -11.82 1.11 3.68
C LEU A 39 -13.30 1.39 3.98
N PHE A 40 -13.69 2.64 4.20
CA PHE A 40 -15.11 3.00 4.35
C PHE A 40 -15.89 2.74 3.05
N GLY A 41 -15.30 3.05 1.89
CA GLY A 41 -15.91 2.73 0.60
C GLY A 41 -16.23 1.23 0.47
N PHE A 42 -15.28 0.35 0.81
CA PHE A 42 -15.52 -1.09 0.83
C PHE A 42 -16.58 -1.49 1.85
N TYR A 43 -16.52 -0.97 3.07
CA TYR A 43 -17.47 -1.29 4.14
C TYR A 43 -18.91 -0.95 3.73
N PHE A 44 -19.14 0.24 3.18
CA PHE A 44 -20.46 0.69 2.79
C PHE A 44 -20.94 0.20 1.41
N SER A 45 -20.04 -0.34 0.57
CA SER A 45 -20.43 -0.87 -0.75
C SER A 45 -21.31 -2.12 -0.69
N GLY A 46 -21.36 -2.81 0.45
CA GLY A 46 -22.03 -4.10 0.57
C GLY A 46 -21.28 -5.27 -0.08
N TRP A 47 -20.07 -5.05 -0.60
CA TRP A 47 -19.28 -6.10 -1.27
C TRP A 47 -18.60 -7.05 -0.28
N ILE A 48 -18.60 -6.71 1.00
CA ILE A 48 -17.97 -7.53 2.04
C ILE A 48 -18.91 -8.65 2.44
N SER A 49 -18.73 -9.82 1.85
CA SER A 49 -19.46 -11.04 2.19
C SER A 49 -18.52 -12.25 2.16
N GLY A 50 -18.82 -13.27 2.93
CA GLY A 50 -18.04 -14.50 2.94
C GLY A 50 -16.54 -14.27 3.16
N PHE A 51 -15.73 -14.73 2.22
CA PHE A 51 -14.26 -14.62 2.28
C PHE A 51 -13.74 -13.17 2.20
N ASN A 52 -14.52 -12.24 1.62
CA ASN A 52 -14.13 -10.84 1.58
C ASN A 52 -13.96 -10.20 2.97
N TRP A 53 -14.59 -10.73 4.02
CA TRP A 53 -14.31 -10.29 5.39
C TRP A 53 -12.86 -10.53 5.81
N VAL A 54 -12.30 -11.67 5.44
CA VAL A 54 -10.88 -11.98 5.74
C VAL A 54 -9.98 -11.02 5.01
N LEU A 55 -10.23 -10.77 3.71
CA LEU A 55 -9.48 -9.81 2.91
C LEU A 55 -9.59 -8.40 3.47
N PHE A 56 -10.79 -7.97 3.87
CA PHE A 56 -11.02 -6.65 4.46
C PHE A 56 -10.23 -6.46 5.75
N PHE A 57 -10.29 -7.39 6.69
CA PHE A 57 -9.49 -7.29 7.92
C PHE A 57 -7.99 -7.34 7.66
N THR A 58 -7.54 -8.10 6.66
CA THR A 58 -6.15 -8.11 6.24
C THR A 58 -5.74 -6.74 5.66
N ALA A 59 -6.60 -6.11 4.85
CA ALA A 59 -6.38 -4.76 4.33
C ALA A 59 -6.29 -3.73 5.46
N VAL A 60 -7.23 -3.76 6.43
CA VAL A 60 -7.21 -2.90 7.63
C VAL A 60 -5.89 -3.06 8.38
N PHE A 61 -5.46 -4.29 8.60
CA PHE A 61 -4.22 -4.60 9.32
C PHE A 61 -2.98 -4.08 8.58
N LEU A 62 -2.90 -4.26 7.27
CA LEU A 62 -1.80 -3.75 6.45
C LEU A 62 -1.76 -2.22 6.43
N ALA A 63 -2.92 -1.57 6.28
CA ALA A 63 -3.02 -0.12 6.36
C ALA A 63 -2.54 0.38 7.74
N PHE A 64 -3.01 -0.23 8.82
CA PHE A 64 -2.64 0.14 10.19
C PHE A 64 -1.13 0.00 10.41
N ILE A 65 -0.51 -1.13 10.02
CA ILE A 65 0.93 -1.35 10.17
C ILE A 65 1.73 -0.34 9.33
N ALA A 66 1.32 -0.10 8.07
CA ALA A 66 1.99 0.87 7.21
C ALA A 66 2.00 2.26 7.84
N GLN A 67 0.84 2.68 8.39
CA GLN A 67 0.70 4.00 8.98
C GLN A 67 1.43 4.11 10.31
N CYS A 68 1.30 3.13 11.20
CA CYS A 68 2.08 3.10 12.43
C CYS A 68 3.59 3.18 12.14
N ASN A 69 4.08 2.41 11.18
CA ASN A 69 5.48 2.47 10.80
C ASN A 69 5.87 3.86 10.31
N ALA A 70 5.09 4.47 9.40
CA ALA A 70 5.41 5.77 8.83
C ALA A 70 5.32 6.93 9.85
N HIS A 71 4.35 6.91 10.77
CA HIS A 71 4.18 7.93 11.80
C HIS A 71 5.23 7.85 12.91
N PHE A 72 5.57 6.64 13.36
CA PHE A 72 6.48 6.46 14.50
C PHE A 72 7.96 6.37 14.10
N GLN A 73 8.29 6.55 12.83
CA GLN A 73 9.68 6.64 12.38
C GLN A 73 10.39 7.83 13.03
N LYS A 74 11.47 7.56 13.77
CA LYS A 74 12.33 8.59 14.34
C LYS A 74 13.17 9.29 13.27
N VAL A 75 13.61 8.54 12.28
CA VAL A 75 14.43 9.01 11.15
C VAL A 75 13.58 8.93 9.88
N LYS A 76 13.23 10.07 9.33
CA LYS A 76 12.36 10.20 8.16
C LYS A 76 13.17 10.17 6.88
N THR A 77 13.75 9.03 6.54
CA THR A 77 14.52 8.80 5.32
C THR A 77 13.81 7.84 4.38
N GLU A 78 14.21 7.88 3.12
CA GLU A 78 13.67 7.03 2.06
C GLU A 78 13.82 5.54 2.36
N GLU A 79 14.94 5.13 2.95
CA GLU A 79 15.20 3.74 3.34
C GLU A 79 14.16 3.25 4.36
N HIS A 80 13.78 4.12 5.31
CA HIS A 80 12.80 3.80 6.34
C HIS A 80 11.35 3.77 5.81
N ALA A 81 11.09 4.38 4.65
CA ALA A 81 9.79 4.30 3.98
C ALA A 81 9.52 2.93 3.35
N ALA A 82 10.55 2.14 3.05
CA ALA A 82 10.44 0.90 2.27
C ALA A 82 9.43 -0.09 2.86
N PHE A 83 9.41 -0.27 4.18
CA PHE A 83 8.46 -1.16 4.84
C PHE A 83 7.00 -0.67 4.72
N ALA A 84 6.76 0.62 4.98
CA ALA A 84 5.43 1.22 4.86
C ALA A 84 4.92 1.15 3.41
N ILE A 85 5.80 1.38 2.44
CA ILE A 85 5.50 1.27 1.01
C ILE A 85 5.15 -0.17 0.65
N ALA A 86 5.92 -1.16 1.12
CA ALA A 86 5.66 -2.56 0.87
C ALA A 86 4.29 -3.01 1.42
N CYS A 87 3.91 -2.57 2.63
CA CYS A 87 2.59 -2.80 3.19
C CYS A 87 1.48 -2.12 2.37
N SER A 88 1.74 -0.89 1.86
CA SER A 88 0.79 -0.14 1.03
C SER A 88 0.51 -0.84 -0.31
N ILE A 89 1.54 -1.39 -0.94
CA ILE A 89 1.39 -2.16 -2.19
C ILE A 89 0.55 -3.41 -1.94
N ARG A 90 0.80 -4.14 -0.84
CA ARG A 90 0.01 -5.32 -0.46
C ARG A 90 -1.44 -4.96 -0.12
N PHE A 91 -1.66 -3.84 0.57
CA PHE A 91 -3.00 -3.29 0.79
C PHE A 91 -3.73 -3.08 -0.55
N PHE A 92 -3.09 -2.42 -1.52
CA PHE A 92 -3.69 -2.18 -2.84
C PHE A 92 -4.02 -3.49 -3.56
N ILE A 93 -3.11 -4.46 -3.53
CA ILE A 93 -3.33 -5.80 -4.12
C ILE A 93 -4.56 -6.46 -3.47
N ILE A 94 -4.69 -6.43 -2.14
CA ILE A 94 -5.83 -7.02 -1.45
C ILE A 94 -7.13 -6.29 -1.80
N CYS A 95 -7.13 -4.98 -1.94
CA CYS A 95 -8.29 -4.23 -2.43
C CYS A 95 -8.72 -4.68 -3.83
N CYS A 96 -7.75 -4.91 -4.74
CA CYS A 96 -8.03 -5.48 -6.06
C CYS A 96 -8.64 -6.88 -5.95
N PHE A 97 -8.13 -7.74 -5.06
CA PHE A 97 -8.69 -9.06 -4.80
C PHE A 97 -10.14 -8.98 -4.32
N MET A 98 -10.45 -8.06 -3.40
CA MET A 98 -11.83 -7.88 -2.91
C MET A 98 -12.77 -7.51 -4.04
N ILE A 99 -12.39 -6.59 -4.92
CA ILE A 99 -13.19 -6.19 -6.09
C ILE A 99 -13.44 -7.39 -7.00
N ILE A 100 -12.37 -8.11 -7.35
CA ILE A 100 -12.48 -9.23 -8.30
C ILE A 100 -13.27 -10.38 -7.69
N TYR A 101 -13.09 -10.66 -6.40
CA TYR A 101 -13.89 -11.68 -5.73
C TYR A 101 -15.39 -11.32 -5.70
N ALA A 102 -15.70 -10.02 -5.54
CA ALA A 102 -17.09 -9.55 -5.54
C ALA A 102 -17.77 -9.69 -6.91
N PHE A 103 -17.05 -9.39 -8.01
CA PHE A 103 -17.64 -9.34 -9.35
C PHE A 103 -17.32 -10.55 -10.22
N MET A 104 -16.18 -11.19 -10.02
CA MET A 104 -15.68 -12.31 -10.84
C MET A 104 -15.02 -13.39 -9.97
N PRO A 105 -15.78 -14.07 -9.10
CA PRO A 105 -15.20 -15.00 -8.13
C PRO A 105 -14.40 -16.14 -8.76
N ALA A 106 -14.67 -16.50 -10.02
CA ALA A 106 -13.90 -17.53 -10.72
C ALA A 106 -12.44 -17.13 -11.00
N LEU A 107 -12.13 -15.84 -10.99
CA LEU A 107 -10.76 -15.33 -11.29
C LEU A 107 -9.86 -15.26 -10.05
N TRP A 108 -10.37 -15.52 -8.85
CA TRP A 108 -9.58 -15.41 -7.62
C TRP A 108 -8.33 -16.31 -7.59
N VAL A 109 -8.40 -17.47 -8.24
CA VAL A 109 -7.27 -18.40 -8.33
C VAL A 109 -6.12 -17.78 -9.15
N ILE A 110 -6.45 -17.16 -10.28
CA ILE A 110 -5.47 -16.49 -11.17
C ILE A 110 -4.77 -15.35 -10.41
N LEU A 111 -5.54 -14.61 -9.63
CA LEU A 111 -4.99 -13.53 -8.81
C LEU A 111 -4.11 -14.07 -7.69
N GLY A 112 -4.51 -15.16 -7.02
CA GLY A 112 -3.70 -15.84 -6.01
C GLY A 112 -2.33 -16.25 -6.57
N VAL A 113 -2.31 -16.86 -7.76
CA VAL A 113 -1.06 -17.19 -8.47
C VAL A 113 -0.27 -15.93 -8.80
N GLY A 114 -0.94 -14.89 -9.30
CA GLY A 114 -0.30 -13.60 -9.60
C GLY A 114 0.34 -12.95 -8.38
N ALA A 115 -0.33 -12.99 -7.21
CA ALA A 115 0.21 -12.47 -5.95
C ALA A 115 1.44 -13.29 -5.48
N ILE A 116 1.42 -14.60 -5.61
CA ILE A 116 2.57 -15.45 -5.27
C ILE A 116 3.76 -15.13 -6.18
N ILE A 117 3.53 -14.99 -7.49
CA ILE A 117 4.58 -14.61 -8.45
C ILE A 117 5.12 -13.21 -8.10
N PHE A 118 4.25 -12.27 -7.75
CA PHE A 118 4.66 -10.92 -7.34
C PHE A 118 5.55 -10.94 -6.10
N GLU A 119 5.15 -11.65 -5.03
CA GLU A 119 5.97 -11.78 -3.82
C GLU A 119 7.30 -12.47 -4.10
N TYR A 120 7.30 -13.52 -4.94
CA TYR A 120 8.52 -14.20 -5.36
C TYR A 120 9.47 -13.26 -6.13
N THR A 121 8.94 -12.44 -7.04
CA THR A 121 9.76 -11.45 -7.77
C THR A 121 10.31 -10.37 -6.86
N LEU A 122 9.54 -9.91 -5.87
CA LEU A 122 10.02 -8.98 -4.84
C LEU A 122 11.16 -9.59 -4.00
N TYR A 123 11.01 -10.86 -3.60
CA TYR A 123 12.03 -11.57 -2.84
C TYR A 123 13.35 -11.75 -3.62
N LYS A 124 13.25 -11.99 -4.95
CA LYS A 124 14.40 -12.18 -5.85
C LYS A 124 15.06 -10.88 -6.30
N ARG A 125 14.52 -9.72 -5.99
CA ARG A 125 15.14 -8.44 -6.38
C ARG A 125 16.54 -8.30 -5.77
N PRO A 126 17.50 -7.73 -6.51
CA PRO A 126 18.79 -7.32 -5.97
C PRO A 126 18.62 -6.44 -4.74
N GLU A 127 19.57 -6.51 -3.79
CA GLU A 127 19.44 -5.79 -2.51
C GLU A 127 19.25 -4.29 -2.65
N ASN A 128 19.87 -3.68 -3.66
CA ASN A 128 19.70 -2.27 -4.00
C ASN A 128 18.33 -1.89 -4.57
N LEU A 129 17.48 -2.87 -4.89
CA LEU A 129 16.12 -2.69 -5.40
C LEU A 129 15.05 -3.32 -4.49
N LYS A 130 15.44 -3.87 -3.33
CA LYS A 130 14.48 -4.37 -2.34
C LYS A 130 13.70 -3.20 -1.74
N LEU A 131 12.39 -3.34 -1.73
CA LEU A 131 11.45 -2.44 -1.05
C LEU A 131 11.41 -2.76 0.43
#